data_2dd7a7fef583479f604c85d929678a46
#
_entry.id   2dd7a7fef583479f604c85d929678a46
#
_cell.length_a   1.000
_cell.length_b   1.000
_cell.length_c   1.000
_cell.angle_alpha   90.00
_cell.angle_beta   90.00
_cell.angle_gamma   90.00
#
_symmetry.space_group_name_H-M   'P 1'
#
loop_
_entity.id
_entity.type
_entity.pdbx_description
1 polymer ?
#
loop_
_entity_poly.entity_id
_entity_poly.type
_entity_poly.pdbx_seq_one_letter_code
_entity_poly.pdbx_strand_id
1 'polypeptide(L)'
;IRVNTVVPSWMWGPNVQLYCQWQASERGVEPDDIKNELASANALRAMAADTDVAESAIFFLSDRASMITGQRLLVNAGEYFDT
;
A
#
# COMPACT_ATOMS: atom_id res chain seq x y z
N ILE A 1 17.20 20.06 7.37
CA ILE A 1 16.38 18.88 7.72
C ILE A 1 15.26 18.74 6.70
N ARG A 2 15.08 17.54 6.20
CA ARG A 2 13.98 17.23 5.27
C ARG A 2 12.94 16.39 5.99
N VAL A 3 11.67 16.64 5.71
CA VAL A 3 10.55 15.89 6.28
C VAL A 3 9.59 15.53 5.15
N ASN A 4 9.40 14.25 4.91
CA ASN A 4 8.48 13.74 3.89
C ASN A 4 7.60 12.65 4.48
N THR A 5 6.50 12.35 3.79
CA THR A 5 5.50 11.39 4.26
C THR A 5 5.27 10.32 3.20
N VAL A 6 5.22 9.06 3.62
CA VAL A 6 4.79 7.94 2.79
C VAL A 6 3.40 7.52 3.26
N VAL A 7 2.46 7.43 2.32
CA VAL A 7 1.05 7.15 2.64
C VAL A 7 0.64 5.84 1.98
N PRO A 8 0.68 4.72 2.72
CA PRO A 8 0.15 3.46 2.21
C PRO A 8 -1.37 3.41 2.36
N SER A 9 -1.99 2.50 1.63
CA SER A 9 -3.38 2.13 1.83
C SER A 9 -3.41 0.64 2.18
N TRP A 10 -4.29 -0.16 1.58
CA TRP A 10 -4.28 -1.61 1.77
C TRP A 10 -2.94 -2.16 1.29
N MET A 11 -2.16 -2.67 2.22
CA MET A 11 -0.84 -3.21 1.99
C MET A 11 -0.86 -4.69 2.33
N TRP A 12 -0.32 -5.53 1.45
CA TRP A 12 -0.32 -6.98 1.69
C TRP A 12 0.70 -7.31 2.77
N GLY A 13 0.20 -7.47 3.98
CA GLY A 13 0.98 -7.82 5.16
C GLY A 13 0.15 -8.67 6.12
N PRO A 14 0.69 -9.06 7.28
CA PRO A 14 0.03 -10.00 8.19
C PRO A 14 -1.37 -9.56 8.62
N ASN A 15 -1.57 -8.28 8.93
CA ASN A 15 -2.86 -7.80 9.39
C ASN A 15 -3.93 -7.87 8.30
N VAL A 16 -3.56 -7.53 7.05
CA VAL A 16 -4.48 -7.60 5.92
C VAL A 16 -4.77 -9.06 5.56
N GLN A 17 -3.77 -9.94 5.69
CA GLN A 17 -3.98 -11.37 5.49
C GLN A 17 -5.00 -11.93 6.49
N LEU A 18 -4.90 -11.54 7.76
CA LEU A 18 -5.87 -11.93 8.78
C LEU A 18 -7.27 -11.39 8.47
N TYR A 19 -7.36 -10.15 8.02
CA TYR A 19 -8.63 -9.56 7.59
C TYR A 19 -9.26 -10.36 6.45
N CYS A 20 -8.47 -10.75 5.45
CA CYS A 20 -8.96 -11.54 4.33
C CYS A 20 -9.45 -12.92 4.78
N GLN A 21 -8.75 -13.56 5.70
CA GLN A 21 -9.18 -14.85 6.27
C GLN A 21 -10.49 -14.71 7.02
N TRP A 22 -10.61 -13.66 7.83
CA TRP A 22 -11.85 -13.42 8.59
C TRP A 22 -13.03 -13.13 7.68
N GLN A 23 -12.87 -12.23 6.72
CA GLN A 23 -13.93 -11.90 5.77
C GLN A 23 -14.34 -13.10 4.92
N ALA A 24 -13.36 -13.90 4.49
CA ALA A 24 -13.63 -15.10 3.71
C ALA A 24 -14.49 -16.09 4.51
N SER A 25 -14.17 -16.28 5.78
CA SER A 25 -14.94 -17.15 6.68
C SER A 25 -16.39 -16.65 6.85
N GLU A 26 -16.55 -15.35 7.06
CA GLU A 26 -17.88 -14.74 7.25
C GLU A 26 -18.73 -14.83 5.97
N ARG A 27 -18.12 -14.72 4.80
CA ARG A 27 -18.84 -14.70 3.52
C ARG A 27 -18.90 -16.06 2.83
N GLY A 28 -18.22 -17.07 3.37
CA GLY A 28 -18.19 -18.41 2.77
C GLY A 28 -17.42 -18.46 1.45
N VAL A 29 -16.37 -17.65 1.30
CA VAL A 29 -15.51 -17.61 0.11
C VAL A 29 -14.06 -17.87 0.49
N GLU A 30 -13.18 -17.95 -0.48
CA GLU A 30 -11.75 -18.13 -0.24
C GLU A 30 -11.07 -16.80 0.11
N PRO A 31 -10.00 -16.82 0.94
CA PRO A 31 -9.26 -15.58 1.25
C PRO A 31 -8.73 -14.85 0.02
N ASP A 32 -8.32 -15.57 -1.02
CA ASP A 32 -7.87 -14.97 -2.27
C ASP A 32 -8.96 -14.17 -2.97
N ASP A 33 -10.23 -14.54 -2.80
CA ASP A 33 -11.35 -13.79 -3.36
C ASP A 33 -11.44 -12.40 -2.73
N ILE A 34 -11.21 -12.31 -1.42
CA ILE A 34 -11.20 -11.03 -0.73
C ILE A 34 -9.99 -10.19 -1.15
N LYS A 35 -8.82 -10.81 -1.26
CA LYS A 35 -7.61 -10.13 -1.73
C LYS A 35 -7.82 -9.55 -3.13
N ASN A 36 -8.37 -10.35 -4.04
CA ASN A 36 -8.62 -9.91 -5.42
C ASN A 36 -9.67 -8.79 -5.48
N GLU A 37 -10.68 -8.85 -4.63
CA GLU A 37 -11.69 -7.79 -4.53
C GLU A 37 -11.05 -6.46 -4.11
N LEU A 38 -10.19 -6.48 -3.08
CA LEU A 38 -9.47 -5.29 -2.65
C LEU A 38 -8.53 -4.77 -3.74
N ALA A 39 -7.79 -5.66 -4.38
CA ALA A 39 -6.85 -5.30 -5.43
C ALA A 39 -7.54 -4.74 -6.68
N SER A 40 -8.74 -5.23 -6.99
CA SER A 40 -9.47 -4.81 -8.19
C SER A 40 -9.90 -3.33 -8.14
N ALA A 41 -9.98 -2.75 -6.96
CA ALA A 41 -10.29 -1.33 -6.80
C ALA A 41 -9.13 -0.41 -7.17
N ASN A 42 -7.91 -0.96 -7.26
CA ASN A 42 -6.71 -0.18 -7.53
C ASN A 42 -6.44 -0.10 -9.03
N ALA A 43 -5.86 1.02 -9.47
CA ALA A 43 -5.56 1.22 -10.89
C ALA A 43 -4.62 0.15 -11.44
N LEU A 44 -3.65 -0.30 -10.64
CA LEU A 44 -2.70 -1.34 -11.03
C LEU A 44 -3.25 -2.75 -10.87
N ARG A 45 -4.49 -2.90 -10.40
CA ARG A 45 -5.13 -4.20 -10.15
C ARG A 45 -4.30 -5.10 -9.26
N ALA A 46 -3.55 -4.50 -8.35
CA ALA A 46 -2.66 -5.18 -7.42
C ALA A 46 -2.71 -4.46 -6.07
N MET A 47 -2.19 -5.11 -5.06
CA MET A 47 -2.04 -4.52 -3.73
C MET A 47 -0.55 -4.34 -3.46
N ALA A 48 -0.16 -3.16 -2.95
CA ALA A 48 1.24 -2.92 -2.60
C ALA A 48 1.69 -3.90 -1.52
N ALA A 49 2.92 -4.36 -1.62
CA ALA A 49 3.56 -5.14 -0.57
C ALA A 49 4.17 -4.22 0.49
N ASP A 50 4.44 -4.75 1.68
CA ASP A 50 5.12 -4.02 2.74
C ASP A 50 6.50 -3.52 2.27
N THR A 51 7.19 -4.32 1.44
CA THR A 51 8.49 -3.94 0.88
C THR A 51 8.38 -2.75 -0.08
N ASP A 52 7.28 -2.60 -0.79
CA ASP A 52 7.06 -1.45 -1.67
C ASP A 52 6.99 -0.15 -0.86
N VAL A 53 6.32 -0.20 0.28
CA VAL A 53 6.23 0.96 1.18
C VAL A 53 7.60 1.26 1.79
N ALA A 54 8.32 0.23 2.23
CA ALA A 54 9.66 0.38 2.82
C ALA A 54 10.64 0.98 1.82
N GLU A 55 10.63 0.54 0.57
CA GLU A 55 11.50 1.07 -0.48
C GLU A 55 11.24 2.55 -0.73
N SER A 56 9.98 2.98 -0.68
CA SER A 56 9.62 4.39 -0.82
C SER A 56 10.19 5.24 0.32
N ALA A 57 10.12 4.73 1.55
CA ALA A 57 10.69 5.40 2.71
C ALA A 57 12.22 5.50 2.60
N ILE A 58 12.88 4.42 2.17
CA ILE A 58 14.32 4.39 1.97
C ILE A 58 14.74 5.43 0.92
N PHE A 59 13.96 5.57 -0.17
CA PHE A 59 14.22 6.59 -1.17
C PHE A 59 14.25 7.99 -0.54
N PHE A 60 13.25 8.33 0.27
CA PHE A 60 13.20 9.64 0.93
C PHE A 60 14.36 9.88 1.88
N LEU A 61 14.90 8.83 2.49
CA LEU A 61 16.03 8.92 3.41
C LEU A 61 17.38 8.99 2.68
N SER A 62 17.39 8.72 1.38
CA SER A 62 18.62 8.65 0.59
C SER A 62 19.02 10.01 0.04
N ASP A 63 20.27 10.10 -0.42
CA ASP A 63 20.79 11.31 -1.07
C ASP A 63 20.10 11.58 -2.40
N ARG A 64 19.45 10.58 -2.99
CA ARG A 64 18.66 10.75 -4.22
C ARG A 64 17.50 11.71 -4.03
N ALA A 65 17.01 11.83 -2.81
CA ALA A 65 15.91 12.74 -2.44
C ALA A 65 16.45 14.02 -1.78
N SER A 66 17.67 14.43 -2.06
CA SER A 66 18.34 15.52 -1.35
C SER A 66 17.63 16.87 -1.47
N MET A 67 16.87 17.08 -2.54
CA MET A 67 16.14 18.34 -2.76
C MET A 67 14.63 18.18 -2.59
N ILE A 68 14.19 17.08 -1.93
CA ILE A 68 12.78 16.79 -1.71
C ILE A 68 12.47 16.95 -0.23
N THR A 69 11.54 17.85 0.08
CA THR A 69 11.03 18.03 1.44
C THR A 69 9.58 18.50 1.39
N GLY A 70 8.82 18.20 2.42
CA GLY A 70 7.42 18.59 2.51
C GLY A 70 6.50 17.84 1.54
N GLN A 71 6.93 16.69 1.03
CA GLN A 71 6.17 15.96 0.03
C GLN A 71 5.46 14.75 0.64
N ARG A 72 4.41 14.35 -0.04
CA ARG A 72 3.61 13.18 0.32
C ARG A 72 3.59 12.24 -0.88
N LEU A 73 3.97 10.98 -0.66
CA LEU A 73 3.99 9.97 -1.70
C LEU A 73 2.98 8.88 -1.37
N LEU A 74 1.99 8.71 -2.24
CA LEU A 74 1.00 7.65 -2.10
C LEU A 74 1.59 6.35 -2.65
N VAL A 75 1.61 5.30 -1.82
CA VAL A 75 2.06 3.96 -2.22
C VAL A 75 0.87 3.03 -2.05
N ASN A 76 -0.08 3.11 -2.97
CA ASN A 76 -1.39 2.47 -2.86
C ASN A 76 -1.85 1.76 -4.13
N ALA A 77 -0.92 1.48 -5.05
CA ALA A 77 -1.19 0.83 -6.34
C ALA A 77 -2.30 1.56 -7.14
N GLY A 78 -2.50 2.84 -6.89
CA GLY A 78 -3.48 3.65 -7.62
C GLY A 78 -4.90 3.51 -7.10
N GLU A 79 -5.08 3.26 -5.81
CA GLU A 79 -6.42 3.24 -5.20
C GLU A 79 -7.07 4.61 -5.31
N TYR A 80 -6.30 5.66 -5.07
CA TYR A 80 -6.71 7.05 -5.30
C TYR A 80 -5.48 7.87 -5.63
N PHE A 81 -5.69 9.06 -6.16
CA PHE A 81 -4.61 9.93 -6.60
C PHE A 81 -4.56 11.21 -5.79
N ASP A 82 -3.34 11.71 -5.60
CA ASP A 82 -3.12 12.97 -4.89
C ASP A 82 -3.24 14.12 -5.91
N THR A 83 -4.35 14.80 -5.86
CA THR A 83 -4.65 15.89 -6.82
C THR A 83 -4.69 17.26 -6.18
#